data_7c1339d60b339d65ceb7f4c7264348c4
#
_entry.id   7c1339d60b339d65ceb7f4c7264348c4
#
_cell.length_a   1.000
_cell.length_b   1.000
_cell.length_c   1.000
_cell.angle_alpha   90.00
_cell.angle_beta   90.00
_cell.angle_gamma   90.00
#
_symmetry.space_group_name_H-M   'P 1'
#
loop_
_entity.id
_entity.type
_entity.pdbx_description
1 polymer ?
#
loop_
_entity_poly.entity_id
_entity_poly.type
_entity_poly.pdbx_seq_one_letter_code
_entity_poly.pdbx_strand_id
1 'polypeptide(L)'
;MRKFLTATLLCMALTVTMVPAAFAADTADSNYTTCMAAIQEQKVIQDQAHQTAESLRQKGYDDSSAYIQAAQSTWWAAQDEIVAYQKLSQYTDEDIRILTTAVFYEAGHTTEQLREYVAQVVLNRVADSRFPDTVKGVITQPGQYATKYATQAATDSIKSADSQNGTYYYAMCEAAVKKAMMGQVDMPSNVLYQDNFAQGKGVWQSVYFNSGWYASTSYFCYG
;
A
#
# COMPACT_ATOMS: atom_id res chain seq x y z
N MET A 1 -18.27 -33.40 -41.69
CA MET A 1 -18.02 -31.96 -41.95
C MET A 1 -17.77 -31.32 -40.58
N ARG A 2 -16.49 -31.09 -40.22
CA ARG A 2 -16.11 -30.43 -38.99
C ARG A 2 -16.17 -28.94 -39.22
N LYS A 3 -17.12 -28.23 -38.57
CA LYS A 3 -17.17 -26.79 -38.54
C LYS A 3 -16.11 -26.29 -37.57
N PHE A 4 -15.03 -25.75 -38.08
CA PHE A 4 -14.10 -24.93 -37.29
C PHE A 4 -14.81 -23.64 -36.91
N LEU A 5 -15.25 -23.53 -35.65
CA LEU A 5 -15.61 -22.23 -35.07
C LEU A 5 -14.28 -21.57 -34.66
N THR A 6 -13.89 -20.58 -35.44
CA THR A 6 -12.87 -19.62 -35.05
C THR A 6 -13.36 -18.89 -33.80
N ALA A 7 -12.80 -19.23 -32.64
CA ALA A 7 -13.00 -18.47 -31.43
C ALA A 7 -12.30 -17.13 -31.59
N THR A 8 -13.06 -16.13 -32.03
CA THR A 8 -12.61 -14.73 -31.94
C THR A 8 -12.53 -14.39 -30.47
N LEU A 9 -11.30 -14.27 -29.99
CA LEU A 9 -10.97 -13.83 -28.63
C LEU A 9 -11.49 -12.40 -28.49
N LEU A 10 -12.71 -12.24 -27.97
CA LEU A 10 -13.26 -10.97 -27.59
C LEU A 10 -12.57 -10.54 -26.30
N CYS A 11 -11.34 -10.01 -26.43
CA CYS A 11 -10.71 -9.21 -25.41
C CYS A 11 -11.60 -7.98 -25.24
N MET A 12 -12.64 -8.06 -24.40
CA MET A 12 -13.23 -6.87 -23.83
C MET A 12 -12.16 -6.26 -22.92
N ALA A 13 -11.34 -5.39 -23.49
CA ALA A 13 -10.63 -4.40 -22.73
C ALA A 13 -11.71 -3.59 -22.02
N LEU A 14 -11.92 -3.86 -20.73
CA LEU A 14 -12.63 -2.96 -19.85
C LEU A 14 -11.78 -1.69 -19.80
N THR A 15 -12.07 -0.75 -20.72
CA THR A 15 -11.62 0.62 -20.55
C THR A 15 -12.43 1.20 -19.40
N VAL A 16 -11.90 1.06 -18.20
CA VAL A 16 -12.32 1.89 -17.08
C VAL A 16 -11.96 3.32 -17.48
N THR A 17 -12.94 4.04 -17.98
CA THR A 17 -12.81 5.48 -18.15
C THR A 17 -12.71 6.06 -16.75
N MET A 18 -11.48 6.39 -16.35
CA MET A 18 -11.26 7.19 -15.15
C MET A 18 -12.03 8.51 -15.34
N VAL A 19 -13.15 8.63 -14.66
CA VAL A 19 -13.80 9.93 -14.46
C VAL A 19 -12.91 10.66 -13.46
N PRO A 20 -12.24 11.76 -13.84
CA PRO A 20 -11.52 12.54 -12.86
C PRO A 20 -12.56 13.09 -11.87
N ALA A 21 -12.52 12.61 -10.63
CA ALA A 21 -13.27 13.22 -9.54
C ALA A 21 -12.80 14.68 -9.40
N ALA A 22 -13.64 15.62 -9.82
CA ALA A 22 -13.40 17.03 -9.59
C ALA A 22 -13.42 17.24 -8.08
N PHE A 23 -12.27 17.60 -7.54
CA PHE A 23 -12.07 17.89 -6.13
C PHE A 23 -12.91 19.10 -5.71
N ALA A 24 -13.94 18.87 -4.93
CA ALA A 24 -14.49 19.89 -4.05
C ALA A 24 -13.63 19.90 -2.79
N ALA A 25 -12.85 20.96 -2.60
CA ALA A 25 -12.11 21.21 -1.37
C ALA A 25 -13.13 21.47 -0.27
N ASP A 26 -13.33 20.53 0.62
CA ASP A 26 -13.86 20.79 1.96
C ASP A 26 -13.33 19.74 2.95
N THR A 27 -13.08 20.16 4.15
CA THR A 27 -12.34 19.66 5.29
C THR A 27 -12.61 18.22 5.79
N ALA A 28 -13.13 17.33 4.97
CA ALA A 28 -13.19 15.90 5.25
C ALA A 28 -11.83 15.28 4.90
N ASP A 29 -11.35 14.34 5.71
CA ASP A 29 -10.14 13.57 5.46
C ASP A 29 -10.15 13.02 4.02
N SER A 30 -9.24 13.52 3.17
CA SER A 30 -9.24 13.22 1.73
C SER A 30 -8.89 11.76 1.48
N ASN A 31 -8.09 11.15 2.36
CA ASN A 31 -7.78 9.73 2.29
C ASN A 31 -9.04 8.86 2.44
N TYR A 32 -9.87 9.15 3.47
CA TYR A 32 -11.12 8.42 3.66
C TYR A 32 -12.03 8.51 2.43
N THR A 33 -12.23 9.71 1.91
CA THR A 33 -13.07 9.94 0.72
C THR A 33 -12.54 9.19 -0.51
N THR A 34 -11.23 9.22 -0.72
CA THR A 34 -10.56 8.51 -1.82
C THR A 34 -10.72 6.99 -1.67
N CYS A 35 -10.53 6.45 -0.49
CA CYS A 35 -10.72 5.02 -0.21
C CYS A 35 -12.16 4.59 -0.44
N MET A 36 -13.14 5.39 -0.01
CA MET A 36 -14.57 5.08 -0.22
C MET A 36 -14.96 5.08 -1.70
N ALA A 37 -14.41 6.00 -2.50
CA ALA A 37 -14.60 6.00 -3.95
C ALA A 37 -13.99 4.75 -4.59
N ALA A 38 -12.75 4.39 -4.23
CA ALA A 38 -12.09 3.20 -4.73
C ALA A 38 -12.85 1.91 -4.34
N ILE A 39 -13.34 1.80 -3.11
CA ILE A 39 -14.19 0.68 -2.66
C ILE A 39 -15.45 0.57 -3.55
N GLN A 40 -16.07 1.70 -3.86
CA GLN A 40 -17.27 1.68 -4.71
C GLN A 40 -16.95 1.21 -6.14
N GLU A 41 -15.82 1.62 -6.70
CA GLU A 41 -15.35 1.13 -8.01
C GLU A 41 -15.12 -0.40 -7.99
N GLN A 42 -14.47 -0.91 -6.96
CA GLN A 42 -14.24 -2.35 -6.83
C GLN A 42 -15.55 -3.15 -6.67
N LYS A 43 -16.55 -2.61 -5.99
CA LYS A 43 -17.89 -3.23 -5.92
C LYS A 43 -18.56 -3.33 -7.29
N VAL A 44 -18.42 -2.32 -8.13
CA VAL A 44 -18.91 -2.38 -9.52
C VAL A 44 -18.21 -3.49 -10.31
N ILE A 45 -16.90 -3.66 -10.14
CA ILE A 45 -16.13 -4.75 -10.76
C ILE A 45 -16.64 -6.12 -10.27
N GLN A 46 -16.91 -6.27 -8.98
CA GLN A 46 -17.48 -7.50 -8.41
C GLN A 46 -18.84 -7.84 -9.02
N ASP A 47 -19.73 -6.85 -9.12
CA ASP A 47 -21.07 -7.04 -9.68
C ASP A 47 -20.97 -7.45 -11.17
N GLN A 48 -20.11 -6.83 -11.94
CA GLN A 48 -19.87 -7.17 -13.35
C GLN A 48 -19.30 -8.58 -13.52
N ALA A 49 -18.34 -8.97 -12.67
CA ALA A 49 -17.75 -10.29 -12.68
C ALA A 49 -18.79 -11.36 -12.33
N HIS A 50 -19.64 -11.10 -11.33
CA HIS A 50 -20.74 -11.99 -10.96
C HIS A 50 -21.76 -12.15 -12.11
N GLN A 51 -22.22 -11.05 -12.70
CA GLN A 51 -23.14 -11.07 -13.84
C GLN A 51 -22.55 -11.83 -15.05
N THR A 52 -21.24 -11.68 -15.28
CA THR A 52 -20.53 -12.39 -16.34
C THR A 52 -20.57 -13.89 -16.09
N ALA A 53 -20.24 -14.35 -14.89
CA ALA A 53 -20.29 -15.76 -14.51
C ALA A 53 -21.71 -16.34 -14.67
N GLU A 54 -22.75 -15.62 -14.21
CA GLU A 54 -24.14 -16.04 -14.35
C GLU A 54 -24.58 -16.16 -15.83
N SER A 55 -24.22 -15.15 -16.65
CA SER A 55 -24.50 -15.20 -18.09
C SER A 55 -23.84 -16.39 -18.79
N LEU A 56 -22.63 -16.76 -18.38
CA LEU A 56 -21.91 -17.92 -18.91
C LEU A 56 -22.59 -19.22 -18.49
N ARG A 57 -23.04 -19.36 -17.24
CA ARG A 57 -23.80 -20.52 -16.76
C ARG A 57 -25.11 -20.71 -17.55
N GLN A 58 -25.83 -19.61 -17.80
CA GLN A 58 -27.05 -19.63 -18.64
C GLN A 58 -26.78 -20.08 -20.08
N LYS A 59 -25.56 -19.89 -20.59
CA LYS A 59 -25.11 -20.38 -21.91
C LYS A 59 -24.60 -21.83 -21.88
N GLY A 60 -24.68 -22.51 -20.72
CA GLY A 60 -24.29 -23.90 -20.57
C GLY A 60 -22.82 -24.15 -20.25
N TYR A 61 -22.06 -23.12 -19.86
CA TYR A 61 -20.71 -23.31 -19.33
C TYR A 61 -20.81 -23.80 -17.88
N ASP A 62 -19.99 -24.78 -17.53
CA ASP A 62 -19.85 -25.25 -16.15
C ASP A 62 -18.76 -24.42 -15.40
N ASP A 63 -18.72 -24.59 -14.06
CA ASP A 63 -17.79 -23.85 -13.20
C ASP A 63 -16.31 -24.20 -13.41
N SER A 64 -16.02 -25.32 -14.12
CA SER A 64 -14.65 -25.69 -14.50
C SER A 64 -14.16 -24.97 -15.75
N SER A 65 -15.05 -24.25 -16.45
CA SER A 65 -14.66 -23.50 -17.64
C SER A 65 -13.71 -22.36 -17.31
N ALA A 66 -12.68 -22.17 -18.13
CA ALA A 66 -11.72 -21.08 -17.96
C ALA A 66 -12.37 -19.67 -17.94
N TYR A 67 -13.50 -19.51 -18.58
CA TYR A 67 -14.23 -18.23 -18.63
C TYR A 67 -14.91 -17.93 -17.29
N ILE A 68 -15.54 -18.90 -16.65
CA ILE A 68 -16.15 -18.73 -15.32
C ILE A 68 -15.06 -18.54 -14.28
N GLN A 69 -13.97 -19.34 -14.33
CA GLN A 69 -12.83 -19.17 -13.44
C GLN A 69 -12.18 -17.79 -13.54
N ALA A 70 -12.08 -17.24 -14.76
CA ALA A 70 -11.56 -15.87 -14.94
C ALA A 70 -12.49 -14.82 -14.30
N ALA A 71 -13.81 -14.95 -14.45
CA ALA A 71 -14.75 -14.04 -13.80
C ALA A 71 -14.68 -14.17 -12.27
N GLN A 72 -14.59 -15.37 -11.73
CA GLN A 72 -14.40 -15.60 -10.28
C GLN A 72 -13.09 -14.99 -9.77
N SER A 73 -11.98 -15.18 -10.50
CA SER A 73 -10.68 -14.56 -10.14
C SER A 73 -10.76 -13.04 -10.12
N THR A 74 -11.48 -12.41 -11.06
CA THR A 74 -11.73 -10.97 -11.09
C THR A 74 -12.53 -10.54 -9.86
N TRP A 75 -13.55 -11.29 -9.47
CA TRP A 75 -14.35 -11.01 -8.28
C TRP A 75 -13.50 -11.04 -7.00
N TRP A 76 -12.66 -12.06 -6.85
CA TRP A 76 -11.79 -12.20 -5.68
C TRP A 76 -10.71 -11.11 -5.63
N ALA A 77 -10.11 -10.76 -6.77
CA ALA A 77 -9.14 -9.66 -6.83
C ALA A 77 -9.78 -8.33 -6.39
N ALA A 78 -11.00 -8.04 -6.84
CA ALA A 78 -11.73 -6.86 -6.39
C ALA A 78 -12.07 -6.92 -4.89
N GLN A 79 -12.35 -8.10 -4.34
CA GLN A 79 -12.58 -8.28 -2.90
C GLN A 79 -11.30 -7.97 -2.09
N ASP A 80 -10.15 -8.43 -2.55
CA ASP A 80 -8.87 -8.15 -1.88
C ASP A 80 -8.56 -6.63 -1.88
N GLU A 81 -8.83 -5.95 -2.99
CA GLU A 81 -8.70 -4.49 -3.08
C GLU A 81 -9.68 -3.76 -2.14
N ILE A 82 -10.92 -4.20 -2.02
CA ILE A 82 -11.88 -3.63 -1.06
C ILE A 82 -11.33 -3.73 0.36
N VAL A 83 -10.82 -4.89 0.75
CA VAL A 83 -10.23 -5.10 2.09
C VAL A 83 -9.01 -4.21 2.30
N ALA A 84 -8.17 -4.04 1.29
CA ALA A 84 -6.99 -3.16 1.34
C ALA A 84 -7.39 -1.70 1.56
N TYR A 85 -8.35 -1.18 0.78
CA TYR A 85 -8.86 0.19 0.95
C TYR A 85 -9.60 0.40 2.28
N GLN A 86 -10.31 -0.61 2.79
CA GLN A 86 -10.92 -0.55 4.13
C GLN A 86 -9.86 -0.40 5.23
N LYS A 87 -8.70 -1.06 5.12
CA LYS A 87 -7.59 -0.86 6.05
C LYS A 87 -6.99 0.54 5.91
N LEU A 88 -6.72 0.98 4.69
CA LEU A 88 -6.14 2.32 4.44
C LEU A 88 -7.08 3.44 4.92
N SER A 89 -8.40 3.28 4.81
CA SER A 89 -9.38 4.28 5.24
C SER A 89 -9.41 4.53 6.76
N GLN A 90 -8.74 3.70 7.54
CA GLN A 90 -8.61 3.88 9.00
C GLN A 90 -7.52 4.90 9.38
N TYR A 91 -6.68 5.29 8.44
CA TYR A 91 -5.60 6.25 8.64
C TYR A 91 -5.97 7.61 8.07
N THR A 92 -5.63 8.67 8.80
CA THR A 92 -5.84 10.05 8.36
C THR A 92 -4.78 10.50 7.35
N ASP A 93 -5.06 11.59 6.63
CA ASP A 93 -4.04 12.25 5.80
C ASP A 93 -2.80 12.64 6.63
N GLU A 94 -3.00 13.02 7.90
CA GLU A 94 -1.91 13.35 8.83
C GLU A 94 -1.05 12.12 9.16
N ASP A 95 -1.66 10.95 9.39
CA ASP A 95 -0.92 9.70 9.64
C ASP A 95 -0.08 9.31 8.42
N ILE A 96 -0.66 9.38 7.22
CA ILE A 96 0.04 9.11 5.96
C ILE A 96 1.22 10.08 5.81
N ARG A 97 1.00 11.38 6.01
CA ARG A 97 2.02 12.41 5.91
C ARG A 97 3.17 12.17 6.89
N ILE A 98 2.86 11.91 8.16
CA ILE A 98 3.87 11.70 9.21
C ILE A 98 4.70 10.46 8.91
N LEU A 99 4.05 9.34 8.59
CA LEU A 99 4.77 8.10 8.30
C LEU A 99 5.59 8.22 7.02
N THR A 100 5.05 8.85 5.97
CA THR A 100 5.80 9.11 4.73
C THR A 100 7.05 9.96 4.97
N THR A 101 6.92 10.99 5.80
CA THR A 101 8.06 11.85 6.17
C THR A 101 9.12 11.06 6.94
N ALA A 102 8.72 10.21 7.88
CA ALA A 102 9.66 9.35 8.61
C ALA A 102 10.36 8.36 7.67
N VAL A 103 9.60 7.65 6.83
CA VAL A 103 10.16 6.72 5.83
C VAL A 103 11.12 7.41 4.88
N PHE A 104 10.82 8.65 4.46
CA PHE A 104 11.72 9.42 3.60
C PHE A 104 13.08 9.68 4.26
N TYR A 105 13.10 10.07 5.52
CA TYR A 105 14.37 10.33 6.24
C TYR A 105 15.13 9.04 6.56
N GLU A 106 14.43 7.93 6.79
CA GLU A 106 15.05 6.65 7.15
C GLU A 106 15.50 5.83 5.90
N ALA A 107 14.73 5.89 4.82
CA ALA A 107 14.90 4.99 3.68
C ALA A 107 14.58 5.62 2.31
N GLY A 108 14.38 6.92 2.20
CA GLY A 108 13.83 7.58 1.00
C GLY A 108 14.61 7.26 -0.29
N HIS A 109 15.94 7.27 -0.23
CA HIS A 109 16.82 7.03 -1.37
C HIS A 109 17.25 5.55 -1.51
N THR A 110 16.49 4.61 -0.95
CA THR A 110 16.80 3.19 -0.93
C THR A 110 15.85 2.38 -1.84
N THR A 111 15.80 1.05 -1.65
CA THR A 111 14.90 0.16 -2.38
C THR A 111 13.45 0.30 -1.91
N GLU A 112 12.50 -0.08 -2.76
CA GLU A 112 11.07 -0.15 -2.40
C GLU A 112 10.85 -1.04 -1.17
N GLN A 113 11.45 -2.23 -1.17
CA GLN A 113 11.35 -3.17 -0.05
C GLN A 113 11.80 -2.54 1.28
N LEU A 114 12.89 -1.76 1.28
CA LEU A 114 13.36 -1.13 2.50
C LEU A 114 12.39 -0.06 3.01
N ARG A 115 11.82 0.75 2.11
CA ARG A 115 10.77 1.73 2.45
C ARG A 115 9.52 1.06 3.03
N GLU A 116 9.08 -0.03 2.41
CA GLU A 116 7.93 -0.82 2.88
C GLU A 116 8.18 -1.39 4.28
N TYR A 117 9.36 -1.96 4.50
CA TYR A 117 9.69 -2.58 5.78
C TYR A 117 9.83 -1.54 6.90
N VAL A 118 10.40 -0.36 6.62
CA VAL A 118 10.43 0.74 7.59
C VAL A 118 9.02 1.18 7.97
N ALA A 119 8.12 1.35 6.99
CA ALA A 119 6.73 1.67 7.25
C ALA A 119 6.05 0.60 8.09
N GLN A 120 6.24 -0.67 7.75
CA GLN A 120 5.60 -1.79 8.44
C GLN A 120 6.07 -1.93 9.90
N VAL A 121 7.34 -1.70 10.22
CA VAL A 121 7.84 -1.69 11.61
C VAL A 121 7.10 -0.64 12.45
N VAL A 122 6.85 0.55 11.92
CA VAL A 122 6.08 1.58 12.63
C VAL A 122 4.65 1.09 12.88
N LEU A 123 4.00 0.52 11.88
CA LEU A 123 2.62 0.02 12.02
C LEU A 123 2.53 -1.19 12.97
N ASN A 124 3.53 -2.07 12.97
CA ASN A 124 3.63 -3.17 13.94
C ASN A 124 3.75 -2.62 15.38
N ARG A 125 4.51 -1.55 15.58
CA ARG A 125 4.61 -0.89 16.88
C ARG A 125 3.29 -0.26 17.31
N VAL A 126 2.58 0.41 16.40
CA VAL A 126 1.23 0.97 16.67
C VAL A 126 0.27 -0.12 17.15
N ALA A 127 0.39 -1.33 16.60
CA ALA A 127 -0.46 -2.47 16.97
C ALA A 127 0.00 -3.20 18.25
N ASP A 128 1.21 -2.94 18.75
CA ASP A 128 1.78 -3.63 19.91
C ASP A 128 1.62 -2.78 21.17
N SER A 129 1.00 -3.32 22.22
CA SER A 129 0.66 -2.62 23.46
C SER A 129 1.85 -2.05 24.24
N ARG A 130 3.08 -2.41 23.88
CA ARG A 130 4.32 -1.86 24.47
C ARG A 130 4.70 -0.47 23.92
N PHE A 131 4.04 -0.04 22.86
CA PHE A 131 4.31 1.22 22.16
C PHE A 131 3.06 2.11 22.15
N PRO A 132 3.20 3.39 21.78
CA PRO A 132 2.05 4.25 21.55
C PRO A 132 1.13 3.69 20.44
N ASP A 133 -0.17 3.87 20.60
CA ASP A 133 -1.24 3.35 19.73
C ASP A 133 -1.54 4.22 18.49
N THR A 134 -0.69 5.20 18.20
CA THR A 134 -0.84 6.09 17.04
C THR A 134 0.48 6.23 16.28
N VAL A 135 0.40 6.47 14.96
CA VAL A 135 1.55 6.74 14.10
C VAL A 135 2.39 7.88 14.67
N LYS A 136 1.73 9.00 15.02
CA LYS A 136 2.41 10.16 15.60
C LYS A 136 3.09 9.81 16.92
N GLY A 137 2.43 9.05 17.78
CA GLY A 137 2.98 8.62 19.06
C GLY A 137 4.25 7.78 18.90
N VAL A 138 4.26 6.81 18.00
CA VAL A 138 5.44 5.99 17.70
C VAL A 138 6.58 6.83 17.14
N ILE A 139 6.30 7.72 16.17
CA ILE A 139 7.33 8.55 15.54
C ILE A 139 7.92 9.58 16.52
N THR A 140 7.14 10.06 17.47
CA THR A 140 7.63 11.06 18.46
C THR A 140 8.16 10.44 19.74
N GLN A 141 8.15 9.12 19.88
CA GLN A 141 8.67 8.42 21.04
C GLN A 141 10.17 8.69 21.22
N PRO A 142 10.63 9.11 22.40
CA PRO A 142 12.05 9.39 22.65
C PRO A 142 12.96 8.22 22.29
N GLY A 143 14.03 8.50 21.57
CA GLY A 143 15.05 7.51 21.22
C GLY A 143 14.69 6.56 20.08
N GLN A 144 13.54 6.76 19.39
CA GLN A 144 13.15 5.93 18.24
C GLN A 144 13.37 6.66 16.92
N TYR A 145 12.55 7.66 16.63
CA TYR A 145 12.67 8.49 15.42
C TYR A 145 12.93 9.96 15.82
N ALA A 146 13.30 10.80 14.85
CA ALA A 146 13.44 12.21 15.15
C ALA A 146 12.05 12.88 15.24
N THR A 147 11.72 13.47 16.39
CA THR A 147 10.42 14.12 16.66
C THR A 147 10.01 15.11 15.55
N LYS A 148 10.99 15.76 14.89
CA LYS A 148 10.74 16.68 13.78
C LYS A 148 10.02 16.04 12.60
N TYR A 149 10.10 14.70 12.40
CA TYR A 149 9.43 14.01 11.29
C TYR A 149 7.91 14.14 11.36
N ALA A 150 7.35 14.35 12.53
CA ALA A 150 5.92 14.59 12.70
C ALA A 150 5.47 16.02 12.33
N THR A 151 6.39 16.94 11.99
CA THR A 151 6.06 18.34 11.69
C THR A 151 5.74 18.56 10.22
N GLN A 152 4.84 19.52 9.93
CA GLN A 152 4.56 19.96 8.57
C GLN A 152 5.82 20.55 7.91
N ALA A 153 6.62 21.30 8.66
CA ALA A 153 7.85 21.91 8.15
C ALA A 153 8.87 20.88 7.63
N ALA A 154 8.95 19.68 8.24
CA ALA A 154 9.81 18.62 7.73
C ALA A 154 9.30 18.09 6.38
N THR A 155 7.99 17.93 6.21
CA THR A 155 7.37 17.52 4.94
C THR A 155 7.60 18.59 3.87
N ASP A 156 7.37 19.86 4.19
CA ASP A 156 7.55 20.99 3.26
C ASP A 156 9.01 21.14 2.83
N SER A 157 9.96 20.89 3.74
CA SER A 157 11.40 20.88 3.43
C SER A 157 11.77 19.82 2.40
N ILE A 158 11.14 18.64 2.46
CA ILE A 158 11.35 17.56 1.45
C ILE A 158 10.78 17.99 0.10
N LYS A 159 9.59 18.59 0.09
CA LYS A 159 8.86 18.98 -1.12
C LYS A 159 9.31 20.32 -1.70
N SER A 160 10.13 21.08 -0.99
CA SER A 160 10.60 22.39 -1.45
C SER A 160 11.45 22.29 -2.71
N ALA A 161 11.39 23.33 -3.54
CA ALA A 161 11.66 23.33 -4.97
C ALA A 161 13.09 23.03 -5.43
N ASP A 162 14.06 22.91 -4.53
CA ASP A 162 15.45 22.63 -4.92
C ASP A 162 15.74 21.15 -5.18
N SER A 163 14.75 20.28 -5.01
CA SER A 163 14.94 18.88 -5.31
C SER A 163 13.74 18.29 -6.05
N GLN A 164 13.77 18.28 -7.39
CA GLN A 164 12.94 17.36 -8.18
C GLN A 164 13.04 15.93 -7.62
N ASN A 165 14.18 15.57 -7.06
CA ASN A 165 14.43 14.31 -6.37
C ASN A 165 13.65 14.19 -5.04
N GLY A 166 13.50 15.26 -4.25
CA GLY A 166 12.77 15.21 -2.98
C GLY A 166 11.30 14.85 -3.17
N THR A 167 10.61 15.53 -4.07
CA THR A 167 9.20 15.23 -4.41
C THR A 167 9.04 13.83 -5.01
N TYR A 168 9.95 13.42 -5.89
CA TYR A 168 9.95 12.09 -6.49
C TYR A 168 10.08 10.98 -5.45
N TYR A 169 11.12 11.04 -4.61
CA TYR A 169 11.33 10.04 -3.57
C TYR A 169 10.27 10.09 -2.48
N TYR A 170 9.70 11.27 -2.18
CA TYR A 170 8.57 11.39 -1.27
C TYR A 170 7.34 10.62 -1.79
N ALA A 171 7.02 10.74 -3.07
CA ALA A 171 5.92 9.98 -3.68
C ALA A 171 6.16 8.46 -3.62
N MET A 172 7.40 8.01 -3.82
CA MET A 172 7.75 6.59 -3.66
C MET A 172 7.61 6.11 -2.21
N CYS A 173 7.96 6.95 -1.23
CA CYS A 173 7.75 6.66 0.18
C CYS A 173 6.26 6.61 0.52
N GLU A 174 5.46 7.53 -0.01
CA GLU A 174 4.01 7.53 0.19
C GLU A 174 3.35 6.27 -0.37
N ALA A 175 3.77 5.81 -1.55
CA ALA A 175 3.29 4.56 -2.12
C ALA A 175 3.62 3.36 -1.22
N ALA A 176 4.86 3.27 -0.70
CA ALA A 176 5.27 2.21 0.21
C ALA A 176 4.50 2.25 1.55
N VAL A 177 4.25 3.45 2.09
CA VAL A 177 3.43 3.66 3.30
C VAL A 177 2.00 3.19 3.08
N LYS A 178 1.35 3.61 1.99
CA LYS A 178 -0.02 3.18 1.67
C LYS A 178 -0.10 1.67 1.50
N LYS A 179 0.87 1.04 0.84
CA LYS A 179 0.97 -0.41 0.70
C LYS A 179 1.06 -1.13 2.06
N ALA A 180 1.86 -0.60 3.00
CA ALA A 180 1.92 -1.12 4.36
C ALA A 180 0.60 -0.93 5.11
N MET A 181 -0.03 0.24 5.04
CA MET A 181 -1.32 0.54 5.66
C MET A 181 -2.47 -0.31 5.09
N MET A 182 -2.39 -0.70 3.84
CA MET A 182 -3.29 -1.66 3.19
C MET A 182 -3.08 -3.10 3.68
N GLY A 183 -1.98 -3.38 4.41
CA GLY A 183 -1.61 -4.72 4.87
C GLY A 183 -1.07 -5.61 3.75
N GLN A 184 -0.45 -5.02 2.74
CA GLN A 184 0.12 -5.70 1.57
C GLN A 184 1.63 -5.96 1.71
N VAL A 185 2.22 -5.63 2.85
CA VAL A 185 3.63 -5.93 3.15
C VAL A 185 3.71 -7.21 3.97
N ASP A 186 4.40 -8.22 3.42
CA ASP A 186 4.62 -9.49 4.10
C ASP A 186 5.73 -9.36 5.15
N MET A 187 5.32 -9.03 6.39
CA MET A 187 6.20 -8.95 7.56
C MET A 187 5.44 -9.44 8.80
N PRO A 188 6.05 -10.32 9.62
CA PRO A 188 5.45 -10.73 10.90
C PRO A 188 5.18 -9.55 11.83
N SER A 189 4.03 -9.55 12.50
CA SER A 189 3.59 -8.44 13.37
C SER A 189 4.50 -8.21 14.58
N ASN A 190 5.32 -9.19 14.96
CA ASN A 190 6.30 -9.09 16.04
C ASN A 190 7.70 -8.64 15.58
N VAL A 191 7.87 -8.21 14.34
CA VAL A 191 9.07 -7.52 13.87
C VAL A 191 8.92 -6.04 14.24
N LEU A 192 9.65 -5.60 15.28
CA LEU A 192 9.44 -4.32 15.95
C LEU A 192 10.66 -3.41 15.94
N TYR A 193 11.82 -3.92 15.51
CA TYR A 193 13.07 -3.17 15.50
C TYR A 193 13.68 -3.14 14.11
N GLN A 194 14.25 -1.99 13.78
CA GLN A 194 15.05 -1.76 12.58
C GLN A 194 16.27 -0.95 12.95
N ASP A 195 17.43 -1.42 12.50
CA ASP A 195 18.70 -0.73 12.73
C ASP A 195 19.76 -1.21 11.73
N ASN A 196 20.95 -0.62 11.75
CA ASN A 196 22.14 -1.09 11.01
C ASN A 196 22.89 -2.24 11.73
N PHE A 197 22.37 -2.74 12.84
CA PHE A 197 22.86 -3.89 13.58
C PHE A 197 21.69 -4.78 14.09
N ALA A 198 22.01 -6.04 14.36
CA ALA A 198 21.04 -6.98 14.90
C ALA A 198 20.72 -6.67 16.36
N GLN A 199 19.44 -6.70 16.72
CA GLN A 199 18.96 -6.44 18.09
C GLN A 199 17.71 -7.29 18.43
N GLY A 200 17.12 -7.04 19.58
CA GLY A 200 15.91 -7.72 20.04
C GLY A 200 16.07 -9.24 20.19
N LYS A 201 15.05 -10.00 19.78
CA LYS A 201 15.00 -11.47 19.87
C LYS A 201 15.52 -12.20 18.63
N GLY A 202 16.29 -11.51 17.81
CA GLY A 202 16.90 -12.07 16.61
C GLY A 202 16.41 -11.39 15.33
N VAL A 203 17.14 -11.63 14.25
CA VAL A 203 16.90 -11.04 12.94
C VAL A 203 15.81 -11.86 12.22
N TRP A 204 14.75 -11.18 11.77
CA TRP A 204 13.80 -11.75 10.83
C TRP A 204 14.37 -11.70 9.40
N GLN A 205 14.83 -10.50 8.99
CA GLN A 205 15.40 -10.28 7.67
C GLN A 205 16.41 -9.13 7.69
N SER A 206 17.36 -9.17 6.77
CA SER A 206 18.24 -8.04 6.48
C SER A 206 18.10 -7.62 5.02
N VAL A 207 18.18 -6.31 4.76
CA VAL A 207 18.13 -5.72 3.43
C VAL A 207 19.41 -4.95 3.21
N TYR A 208 20.22 -5.39 2.23
CA TYR A 208 21.39 -4.66 1.79
C TYR A 208 21.00 -3.63 0.74
N PHE A 209 21.50 -2.42 0.91
CA PHE A 209 21.33 -1.32 -0.03
C PHE A 209 22.70 -0.75 -0.42
N ASN A 210 22.86 -0.46 -1.71
CA ASN A 210 24.04 0.21 -2.24
C ASN A 210 23.63 1.20 -3.35
N SER A 211 23.82 2.49 -3.10
CA SER A 211 23.56 3.57 -4.08
C SER A 211 24.79 3.92 -4.94
N GLY A 212 25.89 3.22 -4.76
CA GLY A 212 27.17 3.59 -5.35
C GLY A 212 27.96 4.61 -4.52
N TRP A 213 27.30 5.46 -3.73
CA TRP A 213 27.90 6.45 -2.84
C TRP A 213 27.81 6.05 -1.37
N TYR A 214 26.81 5.27 -1.03
CA TYR A 214 26.55 4.79 0.32
C TYR A 214 26.00 3.37 0.25
N ALA A 215 26.56 2.51 1.07
CA ALA A 215 26.11 1.13 1.23
C ALA A 215 25.87 0.83 2.71
N SER A 216 24.77 0.19 3.01
CA SER A 216 24.40 -0.22 4.35
C SER A 216 23.53 -1.47 4.33
N THR A 217 23.49 -2.17 5.46
CA THR A 217 22.53 -3.25 5.71
C THR A 217 21.59 -2.80 6.82
N SER A 218 20.28 -2.87 6.57
CA SER A 218 19.27 -2.70 7.60
C SER A 218 18.81 -4.07 8.06
N TYR A 219 18.78 -4.26 9.39
CA TYR A 219 18.30 -5.47 10.05
C TYR A 219 16.92 -5.23 10.63
N PHE A 220 15.98 -6.10 10.30
CA PHE A 220 14.62 -6.11 10.83
C PHE A 220 14.51 -7.25 11.84
N CYS A 221 14.19 -6.91 13.09
CA CYS A 221 14.36 -7.82 14.20
C CYS A 221 13.07 -8.00 15.01
N TYR A 222 12.92 -9.20 15.55
CA TYR A 222 11.81 -9.54 16.44
C TYR A 222 11.91 -8.80 17.78
N GLY A 223 10.74 -8.42 18.34
CA GLY A 223 10.61 -7.74 19.63
C GLY A 223 10.02 -8.58 20.78
#